data_71fa4b00c83b89b54e190456a9da03f6
#
_entry.id   71fa4b00c83b89b54e190456a9da03f6
#
_cell.length_a   1.000
_cell.length_b   1.000
_cell.length_c   1.000
_cell.angle_alpha   90.00
_cell.angle_beta   90.00
_cell.angle_gamma   90.00
#
_symmetry.space_group_name_H-M   'P 1'
#
loop_
_entity.id
_entity.type
_entity.pdbx_description
1 polymer ?
#
loop_
_entity_poly.entity_id
_entity_poly.type
_entity_poly.pdbx_seq_one_letter_code
_entity_poly.pdbx_strand_id
1 'polypeptide(L)'
;MKDELRWNKIFGGILGAVLLMLVVRIGAEALFARPALKTPGYAIAVATGPEAGGAAAVADTPPDWGTELAKADVAAGAAVSQKCASCHNFANGGPNQTGPNLWGVLGRTPGSHAGFAYSSGMTEFAGKTPAWDYQHVYEFLAGPAAYINGTKMSFVGLKKREDRINLIAWLRQQNSSPPPIPAPKPAAEKPAADKPAADAAKPADSAKPAAEPAKTAG
;
A
#
# COMPACT_ATOMS: atom_id res chain seq x y z
N MET A 1 20.49 -38.69 -56.42
CA MET A 1 21.79 -38.32 -55.76
C MET A 1 22.09 -36.81 -55.61
N LYS A 2 21.59 -35.90 -56.48
CA LYS A 2 21.89 -34.45 -56.31
C LYS A 2 21.04 -33.78 -55.19
N ASP A 3 19.85 -34.30 -54.92
CA ASP A 3 18.93 -33.69 -53.93
C ASP A 3 19.27 -34.07 -52.47
N GLU A 4 19.81 -35.26 -52.26
CA GLU A 4 20.30 -35.69 -50.94
C GLU A 4 21.46 -34.83 -50.46
N LEU A 5 22.34 -34.45 -51.36
CA LEU A 5 23.50 -33.59 -51.03
C LEU A 5 23.09 -32.12 -50.68
N ARG A 6 21.95 -31.66 -51.26
CA ARG A 6 21.37 -30.34 -50.95
C ARG A 6 20.81 -30.30 -49.55
N TRP A 7 20.02 -31.30 -49.20
CA TRP A 7 19.45 -31.37 -47.84
C TRP A 7 20.56 -31.48 -46.77
N ASN A 8 21.58 -32.29 -47.04
CA ASN A 8 22.69 -32.39 -46.07
C ASN A 8 23.45 -31.07 -45.87
N LYS A 9 23.60 -30.28 -46.93
CA LYS A 9 24.19 -28.91 -46.82
C LYS A 9 23.30 -27.95 -46.04
N ILE A 10 21.96 -28.00 -46.26
CA ILE A 10 21.00 -27.16 -45.56
C ILE A 10 20.98 -27.51 -44.07
N PHE A 11 20.86 -28.79 -43.75
CA PHE A 11 20.87 -29.24 -42.36
C PHE A 11 22.19 -28.95 -41.65
N GLY A 12 23.32 -29.16 -42.37
CA GLY A 12 24.65 -28.84 -41.84
C GLY A 12 24.80 -27.34 -41.56
N GLY A 13 24.30 -26.48 -42.46
CA GLY A 13 24.28 -25.04 -42.26
C GLY A 13 23.44 -24.59 -41.07
N ILE A 14 22.23 -25.14 -40.93
CA ILE A 14 21.33 -24.86 -39.80
C ILE A 14 21.97 -25.33 -38.49
N LEU A 15 22.49 -26.55 -38.46
CA LEU A 15 23.15 -27.10 -37.28
C LEU A 15 24.36 -26.27 -36.85
N GLY A 16 25.18 -25.84 -37.82
CA GLY A 16 26.34 -24.97 -37.60
C GLY A 16 25.93 -23.59 -37.03
N ALA A 17 24.87 -23.00 -37.56
CA ALA A 17 24.34 -21.74 -37.04
C ALA A 17 23.82 -21.87 -35.61
N VAL A 18 23.07 -22.92 -35.30
CA VAL A 18 22.57 -23.22 -33.95
C VAL A 18 23.74 -23.44 -32.98
N LEU A 19 24.76 -24.22 -33.39
CA LEU A 19 25.93 -24.45 -32.57
C LEU A 19 26.67 -23.15 -32.28
N LEU A 20 26.83 -22.29 -33.29
CA LEU A 20 27.49 -20.98 -33.13
C LEU A 20 26.70 -20.10 -32.12
N MET A 21 25.34 -20.04 -32.23
CA MET A 21 24.52 -19.31 -31.30
C MET A 21 24.66 -19.85 -29.85
N LEU A 22 24.70 -21.16 -29.68
CA LEU A 22 24.91 -21.76 -28.37
C LEU A 22 26.28 -21.43 -27.77
N VAL A 23 27.33 -21.48 -28.56
CA VAL A 23 28.69 -21.12 -28.10
C VAL A 23 28.77 -19.67 -27.71
N VAL A 24 28.19 -18.75 -28.51
CA VAL A 24 28.16 -17.33 -28.21
C VAL A 24 27.36 -17.08 -26.92
N ARG A 25 26.18 -17.72 -26.77
CA ARG A 25 25.35 -17.60 -25.57
C ARG A 25 26.09 -18.08 -24.33
N ILE A 26 26.65 -19.28 -24.35
CA ILE A 26 27.39 -19.85 -23.20
C ILE A 26 28.62 -18.98 -22.88
N GLY A 27 29.34 -18.50 -23.89
CA GLY A 27 30.46 -17.58 -23.68
C GLY A 27 30.02 -16.25 -23.06
N ALA A 28 28.94 -15.69 -23.53
CA ALA A 28 28.35 -14.47 -22.93
C ALA A 28 27.92 -14.69 -21.51
N GLU A 29 27.22 -15.79 -21.22
CA GLU A 29 26.81 -16.14 -19.86
C GLU A 29 28.03 -16.30 -18.93
N ALA A 30 29.11 -16.93 -19.40
CA ALA A 30 30.34 -17.10 -18.62
C ALA A 30 31.07 -15.77 -18.35
N LEU A 31 31.10 -14.86 -19.34
CA LEU A 31 31.77 -13.56 -19.22
C LEU A 31 30.97 -12.54 -18.43
N PHE A 32 29.64 -12.58 -18.53
CA PHE A 32 28.72 -11.62 -17.90
C PHE A 32 27.93 -12.20 -16.75
N ALA A 33 28.18 -13.45 -16.33
CA ALA A 33 27.57 -14.04 -15.15
C ALA A 33 27.89 -13.18 -13.92
N ARG A 34 26.88 -12.49 -13.41
CA ARG A 34 27.00 -11.80 -12.12
C ARG A 34 27.03 -12.86 -11.02
N PRO A 35 28.05 -12.86 -10.15
CA PRO A 35 28.03 -13.76 -9.00
C PRO A 35 26.75 -13.48 -8.20
N ALA A 36 25.99 -14.53 -7.94
CA ALA A 36 24.84 -14.42 -7.05
C ALA A 36 25.32 -13.91 -5.70
N LEU A 37 24.83 -12.74 -5.28
CA LEU A 37 25.15 -12.18 -3.98
C LEU A 37 24.68 -13.17 -2.92
N LYS A 38 25.62 -13.81 -2.22
CA LYS A 38 25.35 -14.76 -1.14
C LYS A 38 24.70 -14.09 0.08
N THR A 39 24.80 -12.77 0.17
CA THR A 39 24.14 -11.93 1.16
C THR A 39 23.53 -10.74 0.47
N PRO A 40 22.23 -10.43 0.72
CA PRO A 40 21.65 -9.18 0.24
C PRO A 40 22.47 -8.03 0.82
N GLY A 41 22.87 -7.08 -0.02
CA GLY A 41 23.68 -5.91 0.40
C GLY A 41 22.96 -4.98 1.39
N TYR A 42 21.70 -5.28 1.70
CA TYR A 42 20.90 -4.61 2.70
C TYR A 42 20.05 -5.65 3.44
N ALA A 43 20.36 -5.89 4.71
CA ALA A 43 19.56 -6.73 5.58
C ALA A 43 18.32 -5.94 6.02
N ILE A 44 17.20 -6.16 5.31
CA ILE A 44 15.91 -5.74 5.83
C ILE A 44 15.57 -6.73 6.95
N ALA A 45 15.51 -6.25 8.19
CA ALA A 45 14.98 -7.03 9.29
C ALA A 45 13.48 -7.26 9.05
N VAL A 46 13.17 -8.31 8.31
CA VAL A 46 11.79 -8.81 8.21
C VAL A 46 11.54 -9.58 9.49
N ALA A 47 10.59 -9.13 10.30
CA ALA A 47 10.10 -9.93 11.41
C ALA A 47 9.66 -11.28 10.85
N THR A 48 10.40 -12.34 11.15
CA THR A 48 10.10 -13.71 10.78
C THR A 48 8.95 -14.22 11.63
N GLY A 49 7.72 -13.88 11.21
CA GLY A 49 6.54 -14.67 11.53
C GLY A 49 6.33 -15.70 10.42
N PRO A 50 5.61 -16.80 10.64
CA PRO A 50 5.48 -17.89 9.69
C PRO A 50 4.54 -17.57 8.54
N GLU A 51 4.97 -16.67 7.61
CA GLU A 51 4.34 -16.46 6.30
C GLU A 51 5.34 -15.82 5.34
N ALA A 52 6.28 -16.63 4.84
CA ALA A 52 7.03 -16.35 3.65
C ALA A 52 6.24 -16.86 2.44
N GLY A 53 5.37 -16.04 1.92
CA GLY A 53 4.61 -16.36 0.72
C GLY A 53 3.90 -15.12 0.18
N GLY A 54 4.50 -14.48 -0.84
CA GLY A 54 3.89 -13.38 -1.58
C GLY A 54 3.53 -12.20 -0.69
N ALA A 55 3.83 -10.98 -1.10
CA ALA A 55 3.24 -9.80 -0.48
C ALA A 55 1.71 -9.95 -0.56
N ALA A 56 1.12 -10.67 0.39
CA ALA A 56 -0.28 -10.58 0.70
C ALA A 56 -0.49 -9.09 0.95
N ALA A 57 -1.28 -8.45 0.11
CA ALA A 57 -1.79 -7.13 0.37
C ALA A 57 -2.33 -7.22 1.80
N VAL A 58 -1.63 -6.60 2.75
CA VAL A 58 -2.18 -6.37 4.09
C VAL A 58 -3.52 -5.77 3.78
N ALA A 59 -4.60 -6.44 4.19
CA ALA A 59 -5.96 -5.99 3.92
C ALA A 59 -5.97 -4.52 4.35
N ASP A 60 -6.07 -3.62 3.38
CA ASP A 60 -5.85 -2.20 3.59
C ASP A 60 -7.06 -1.66 4.35
N THR A 61 -7.00 -1.85 5.66
CA THR A 61 -8.09 -1.43 6.56
C THR A 61 -8.34 0.06 6.34
N PRO A 62 -9.59 0.47 6.07
CA PRO A 62 -9.93 1.85 5.84
C PRO A 62 -9.36 2.74 6.96
N PRO A 63 -8.64 3.82 6.61
CA PRO A 63 -8.07 4.73 7.60
C PRO A 63 -9.14 5.35 8.49
N ASP A 64 -8.84 5.55 9.76
CA ASP A 64 -9.58 6.50 10.59
C ASP A 64 -9.13 7.91 10.23
N TRP A 65 -9.88 8.56 9.35
CA TRP A 65 -9.51 9.85 8.78
C TRP A 65 -9.33 10.94 9.82
N GLY A 66 -10.08 10.90 10.93
CA GLY A 66 -9.94 11.83 12.03
C GLY A 66 -8.57 11.75 12.69
N THR A 67 -8.08 10.53 12.90
CA THR A 67 -6.78 10.29 13.53
C THR A 67 -5.64 10.40 12.53
N GLU A 68 -5.79 9.83 11.34
CA GLU A 68 -4.71 9.71 10.36
C GLU A 68 -4.34 11.06 9.73
N LEU A 69 -5.33 11.90 9.39
CA LEU A 69 -5.05 13.24 8.83
C LEU A 69 -4.41 14.18 9.85
N ALA A 70 -4.67 13.99 11.15
CA ALA A 70 -4.03 14.77 12.21
C ALA A 70 -2.53 14.44 12.37
N LYS A 71 -2.12 13.24 11.97
CA LYS A 71 -0.72 12.75 12.06
C LYS A 71 0.03 12.80 10.74
N ALA A 72 -0.68 13.10 9.65
CA ALA A 72 -0.12 13.03 8.30
C ALA A 72 1.00 14.05 8.07
N ASP A 73 2.05 13.62 7.40
CA ASP A 73 3.14 14.48 6.96
C ASP A 73 2.82 15.12 5.60
N VAL A 74 2.42 16.39 5.64
CA VAL A 74 2.08 17.16 4.44
C VAL A 74 3.30 17.38 3.53
N ALA A 75 4.51 17.51 4.09
CA ALA A 75 5.72 17.70 3.30
C ALA A 75 6.06 16.42 2.53
N ALA A 76 5.93 15.26 3.18
CA ALA A 76 6.02 13.97 2.49
C ALA A 76 4.92 13.83 1.42
N GLY A 77 3.70 14.30 1.69
CA GLY A 77 2.61 14.36 0.71
C GLY A 77 2.94 15.20 -0.52
N ALA A 78 3.57 16.36 -0.32
CA ALA A 78 4.07 17.21 -1.40
C ALA A 78 5.13 16.49 -2.24
N ALA A 79 6.04 15.74 -1.62
CA ALA A 79 7.02 14.94 -2.34
C ALA A 79 6.34 13.82 -3.18
N VAL A 80 5.33 13.15 -2.62
CA VAL A 80 4.55 12.13 -3.34
C VAL A 80 3.80 12.72 -4.52
N SER A 81 3.27 13.95 -4.41
CA SER A 81 2.50 14.63 -5.47
C SER A 81 3.31 14.84 -6.75
N GLN A 82 4.64 14.85 -6.68
CA GLN A 82 5.51 14.94 -7.86
C GLN A 82 5.30 13.79 -8.83
N LYS A 83 4.89 12.61 -8.35
CA LYS A 83 4.53 11.47 -9.20
C LYS A 83 3.29 11.73 -10.06
N CYS A 84 2.48 12.70 -9.69
CA CYS A 84 1.25 13.09 -10.37
C CYS A 84 1.44 14.30 -11.30
N ALA A 85 2.48 15.10 -11.05
CA ALA A 85 2.72 16.39 -11.73
C ALA A 85 2.98 16.25 -13.24
N SER A 86 3.41 15.07 -13.71
CA SER A 86 3.57 14.80 -15.14
C SER A 86 2.25 14.80 -15.93
N CYS A 87 1.13 14.56 -15.24
CA CYS A 87 -0.19 14.42 -15.87
C CYS A 87 -1.22 15.42 -15.31
N HIS A 88 -0.99 15.98 -14.13
CA HIS A 88 -1.95 16.84 -13.44
C HIS A 88 -1.33 18.17 -13.01
N ASN A 89 -2.14 19.21 -13.00
CA ASN A 89 -1.83 20.50 -12.43
C ASN A 89 -2.56 20.66 -11.10
N PHE A 90 -1.94 21.34 -10.13
CA PHE A 90 -2.50 21.57 -8.80
C PHE A 90 -2.79 23.06 -8.50
N ALA A 91 -2.44 23.96 -9.40
CA ALA A 91 -2.67 25.38 -9.18
C ALA A 91 -4.16 25.73 -9.29
N ASN A 92 -4.61 26.67 -8.48
CA ASN A 92 -5.97 27.19 -8.57
C ASN A 92 -6.20 27.83 -9.95
N GLY A 93 -7.21 27.34 -10.67
CA GLY A 93 -7.48 27.80 -12.04
C GLY A 93 -6.43 27.39 -13.07
N GLY A 94 -5.50 26.51 -12.71
CA GLY A 94 -4.49 25.98 -13.63
C GLY A 94 -5.10 25.12 -14.74
N PRO A 95 -4.37 24.94 -15.87
CA PRO A 95 -4.88 24.20 -17.01
C PRO A 95 -5.02 22.70 -16.73
N ASN A 96 -5.91 22.05 -17.48
CA ASN A 96 -5.89 20.60 -17.63
C ASN A 96 -4.66 20.18 -18.44
N GLN A 97 -4.13 19.02 -18.14
CA GLN A 97 -3.01 18.39 -18.86
C GLN A 97 -3.47 17.04 -19.46
N THR A 98 -2.64 16.01 -19.42
CA THR A 98 -3.06 14.64 -19.75
C THR A 98 -4.20 14.17 -18.85
N GLY A 99 -4.20 14.60 -17.60
CA GLY A 99 -5.28 14.49 -16.63
C GLY A 99 -5.92 15.84 -16.27
N PRO A 100 -7.05 15.83 -15.55
CA PRO A 100 -7.70 17.07 -15.12
C PRO A 100 -6.87 17.80 -14.07
N ASN A 101 -7.11 19.10 -13.91
CA ASN A 101 -6.57 19.85 -12.79
C ASN A 101 -7.13 19.32 -11.46
N LEU A 102 -6.25 19.15 -10.47
CA LEU A 102 -6.58 18.56 -9.16
C LEU A 102 -6.80 19.57 -8.03
N TRP A 103 -6.72 20.91 -8.33
CA TRP A 103 -7.12 21.90 -7.34
C TRP A 103 -8.56 21.67 -6.91
N GLY A 104 -8.81 21.55 -5.61
CA GLY A 104 -10.15 21.32 -5.09
C GLY A 104 -10.74 19.95 -5.46
N VAL A 105 -9.92 18.95 -5.72
CA VAL A 105 -10.40 17.60 -6.06
C VAL A 105 -11.18 16.96 -4.91
N LEU A 106 -10.74 17.15 -3.65
CA LEU A 106 -11.45 16.65 -2.48
C LEU A 106 -12.80 17.39 -2.32
N GLY A 107 -13.87 16.63 -2.22
CA GLY A 107 -15.24 17.14 -2.18
C GLY A 107 -15.88 17.40 -3.53
N ARG A 108 -15.10 17.38 -4.63
CA ARG A 108 -15.62 17.55 -5.99
C ARG A 108 -16.25 16.26 -6.50
N THR A 109 -17.35 16.37 -7.26
CA THR A 109 -17.96 15.19 -7.92
C THR A 109 -16.96 14.58 -8.90
N PRO A 110 -16.78 13.24 -8.91
CA PRO A 110 -15.95 12.57 -9.91
C PRO A 110 -16.39 12.94 -11.32
N GLY A 111 -15.44 13.08 -12.23
CA GLY A 111 -15.76 13.38 -13.64
C GLY A 111 -16.30 14.76 -13.94
N SER A 112 -16.36 15.70 -12.97
CA SER A 112 -17.05 17.00 -13.14
C SER A 112 -16.13 18.19 -13.43
N HIS A 113 -14.80 18.02 -13.50
CA HIS A 113 -13.93 19.17 -13.76
C HIS A 113 -14.13 19.70 -15.19
N ALA A 114 -14.41 20.97 -15.29
CA ALA A 114 -14.73 21.62 -16.57
C ALA A 114 -13.59 21.51 -17.60
N GLY A 115 -13.93 21.34 -18.85
CA GLY A 115 -12.98 21.32 -19.97
C GLY A 115 -12.11 20.07 -20.05
N PHE A 116 -12.43 19.00 -19.29
CA PHE A 116 -11.74 17.72 -19.38
C PHE A 116 -12.67 16.59 -19.85
N ALA A 117 -12.23 15.82 -20.86
CA ALA A 117 -13.00 14.70 -21.40
C ALA A 117 -12.69 13.41 -20.61
N TYR A 118 -13.59 13.05 -19.72
CA TYR A 118 -13.47 11.85 -18.90
C TYR A 118 -13.76 10.56 -19.68
N SER A 119 -13.34 9.41 -19.11
CA SER A 119 -13.71 8.10 -19.63
C SER A 119 -15.14 7.72 -19.23
N SER A 120 -15.74 6.78 -19.97
CA SER A 120 -17.04 6.22 -19.62
C SER A 120 -17.06 5.62 -18.21
N GLY A 121 -15.98 4.88 -17.83
CA GLY A 121 -15.86 4.34 -16.49
C GLY A 121 -15.86 5.40 -15.39
N MET A 122 -15.21 6.55 -15.59
CA MET A 122 -15.25 7.66 -14.63
C MET A 122 -16.63 8.30 -14.57
N THR A 123 -17.30 8.45 -15.71
CA THR A 123 -18.67 9.01 -15.77
C THR A 123 -19.67 8.08 -15.07
N GLU A 124 -19.54 6.78 -15.27
CA GLU A 124 -20.36 5.77 -14.60
C GLU A 124 -20.11 5.75 -13.07
N PHE A 125 -18.86 5.86 -12.66
CA PHE A 125 -18.50 5.99 -11.25
C PHE A 125 -19.10 7.27 -10.63
N ALA A 126 -19.08 8.39 -11.33
CA ALA A 126 -19.68 9.64 -10.91
C ALA A 126 -21.19 9.52 -10.65
N GLY A 127 -21.91 8.70 -11.42
CA GLY A 127 -23.33 8.45 -11.21
C GLY A 127 -23.65 7.72 -9.90
N LYS A 128 -22.68 7.09 -9.29
CA LYS A 128 -22.82 6.31 -8.05
C LYS A 128 -22.14 6.98 -6.84
N THR A 129 -21.23 7.91 -7.10
CA THR A 129 -20.37 8.53 -6.07
C THR A 129 -20.52 10.04 -6.14
N PRO A 130 -21.12 10.67 -5.13
CA PRO A 130 -21.45 12.10 -5.18
C PRO A 130 -20.21 13.00 -5.11
N ALA A 131 -19.15 12.55 -4.44
CA ALA A 131 -17.94 13.34 -4.26
C ALA A 131 -16.70 12.48 -4.05
N TRP A 132 -15.55 13.03 -4.40
CA TRP A 132 -14.25 12.53 -4.00
C TRP A 132 -14.02 12.81 -2.51
N ASP A 133 -14.50 11.95 -1.65
CA ASP A 133 -14.15 11.98 -0.22
C ASP A 133 -12.77 11.37 0.03
N TYR A 134 -12.30 11.39 1.26
CA TYR A 134 -10.99 10.87 1.64
C TYR A 134 -10.85 9.38 1.32
N GLN A 135 -11.93 8.60 1.54
CA GLN A 135 -11.90 7.16 1.33
C GLN A 135 -11.86 6.80 -0.16
N HIS A 136 -12.70 7.41 -0.97
CA HIS A 136 -12.73 7.15 -2.41
C HIS A 136 -11.41 7.55 -3.08
N VAL A 137 -10.81 8.68 -2.69
CA VAL A 137 -9.48 9.07 -3.20
C VAL A 137 -8.40 8.09 -2.75
N TYR A 138 -8.44 7.64 -1.51
CA TYR A 138 -7.49 6.68 -0.96
C TYR A 138 -7.50 5.35 -1.71
N GLU A 139 -8.68 4.79 -1.96
CA GLU A 139 -8.86 3.54 -2.70
C GLU A 139 -8.49 3.69 -4.17
N PHE A 140 -8.92 4.79 -4.80
CA PHE A 140 -8.54 5.09 -6.18
C PHE A 140 -7.03 5.20 -6.36
N LEU A 141 -6.34 5.86 -5.45
CA LEU A 141 -4.88 6.00 -5.48
C LEU A 141 -4.13 4.67 -5.25
N ALA A 142 -4.73 3.68 -4.62
CA ALA A 142 -4.11 2.36 -4.44
C ALA A 142 -3.97 1.59 -5.76
N GLY A 143 -4.92 1.81 -6.69
CA GLY A 143 -4.93 1.19 -8.00
C GLY A 143 -6.08 1.71 -8.87
N PRO A 144 -5.88 2.81 -9.61
CA PRO A 144 -6.95 3.46 -10.37
C PRO A 144 -7.72 2.53 -11.30
N ALA A 145 -7.02 1.71 -12.07
CA ALA A 145 -7.64 0.78 -13.02
C ALA A 145 -8.43 -0.35 -12.35
N ALA A 146 -8.03 -0.75 -11.14
CA ALA A 146 -8.74 -1.76 -10.36
C ALA A 146 -9.98 -1.17 -9.68
N TYR A 147 -9.91 0.09 -9.26
CA TYR A 147 -10.99 0.77 -8.56
C TYR A 147 -12.08 1.28 -9.50
N ILE A 148 -11.69 1.88 -10.63
CA ILE A 148 -12.62 2.36 -11.67
C ILE A 148 -12.28 1.67 -12.98
N ASN A 149 -13.05 0.64 -13.32
CA ASN A 149 -12.89 -0.05 -14.59
C ASN A 149 -13.10 0.93 -15.77
N GLY A 150 -12.22 0.87 -16.76
CA GLY A 150 -12.28 1.77 -17.93
C GLY A 150 -11.82 3.21 -17.65
N THR A 151 -11.16 3.49 -16.53
CA THR A 151 -10.48 4.78 -16.34
C THR A 151 -9.37 4.98 -17.37
N LYS A 152 -9.19 6.21 -17.85
CA LYS A 152 -8.05 6.59 -18.69
C LYS A 152 -6.75 6.79 -17.91
N MET A 153 -6.81 6.82 -16.59
CA MET A 153 -5.63 6.99 -15.74
C MET A 153 -4.79 5.71 -15.70
N SER A 154 -3.62 5.75 -16.33
CA SER A 154 -2.70 4.60 -16.45
C SER A 154 -1.71 4.47 -15.30
N PHE A 155 -1.95 5.15 -14.19
CA PHE A 155 -1.09 5.11 -13.01
C PHE A 155 -1.15 3.75 -12.30
N VAL A 156 0.01 3.20 -11.91
CA VAL A 156 0.11 1.89 -11.26
C VAL A 156 -0.39 1.87 -9.80
N GLY A 157 -0.64 3.03 -9.23
CA GLY A 157 -1.09 3.21 -7.86
C GLY A 157 0.04 3.37 -6.84
N LEU A 158 -0.30 3.98 -5.71
CA LEU A 158 0.56 4.13 -4.53
C LEU A 158 0.34 2.94 -3.60
N LYS A 159 1.31 2.05 -3.50
CA LYS A 159 1.19 0.82 -2.69
C LYS A 159 1.35 1.07 -1.19
N LYS A 160 2.14 2.08 -0.81
CA LYS A 160 2.32 2.44 0.59
C LYS A 160 1.10 3.20 1.10
N ARG A 161 0.53 2.72 2.20
CA ARG A 161 -0.60 3.34 2.89
C ARG A 161 -0.29 4.79 3.30
N GLU A 162 0.88 4.98 3.88
CA GLU A 162 1.34 6.30 4.35
C GLU A 162 1.45 7.32 3.22
N ASP A 163 2.01 6.92 2.05
CA ASP A 163 2.11 7.81 0.88
C ASP A 163 0.72 8.31 0.46
N ARG A 164 -0.31 7.45 0.50
CA ARG A 164 -1.69 7.84 0.15
C ARG A 164 -2.28 8.81 1.17
N ILE A 165 -2.11 8.54 2.46
CA ILE A 165 -2.60 9.40 3.54
C ILE A 165 -1.93 10.78 3.48
N ASN A 166 -0.60 10.81 3.37
CA ASN A 166 0.17 12.04 3.28
C ASN A 166 -0.19 12.86 2.04
N LEU A 167 -0.37 12.20 0.89
CA LEU A 167 -0.83 12.86 -0.34
C LEU A 167 -2.23 13.46 -0.18
N ILE A 168 -3.16 12.76 0.45
CA ILE A 168 -4.51 13.25 0.72
C ILE A 168 -4.48 14.46 1.66
N ALA A 169 -3.65 14.43 2.69
CA ALA A 169 -3.45 15.57 3.58
C ALA A 169 -2.91 16.79 2.83
N TRP A 170 -1.97 16.59 1.92
CA TRP A 170 -1.45 17.66 1.06
C TRP A 170 -2.51 18.16 0.06
N LEU A 171 -3.26 17.26 -0.62
CA LEU A 171 -4.34 17.62 -1.53
C LEU A 171 -5.43 18.43 -0.82
N ARG A 172 -5.66 18.19 0.45
CA ARG A 172 -6.58 18.98 1.27
C ARG A 172 -6.16 20.45 1.36
N GLN A 173 -4.86 20.74 1.36
CA GLN A 173 -4.35 22.11 1.30
C GLN A 173 -4.48 22.75 -0.09
N GLN A 174 -4.58 21.95 -1.14
CA GLN A 174 -4.85 22.40 -2.51
C GLN A 174 -6.37 22.58 -2.76
N ASN A 175 -7.08 23.10 -1.76
CA ASN A 175 -8.54 23.25 -1.83
C ASN A 175 -8.98 24.47 -1.03
N SER A 176 -9.78 25.33 -1.65
CA SER A 176 -10.32 26.53 -0.98
C SER A 176 -11.40 26.20 0.07
N SER A 177 -12.09 25.07 -0.09
CA SER A 177 -13.15 24.60 0.81
C SER A 177 -13.08 23.07 0.95
N PRO A 178 -12.05 22.56 1.67
CA PRO A 178 -11.89 21.13 1.83
C PRO A 178 -13.03 20.53 2.65
N PRO A 179 -13.44 19.29 2.38
CA PRO A 179 -14.46 18.62 3.18
C PRO A 179 -14.04 18.53 4.66
N PRO A 180 -14.98 18.54 5.59
CA PRO A 180 -14.68 18.43 7.02
C PRO A 180 -13.96 17.10 7.29
N ILE A 181 -13.03 17.11 8.24
CA ILE A 181 -12.40 15.89 8.73
C ILE A 181 -13.39 15.17 9.61
N PRO A 182 -13.68 13.88 9.35
CA PRO A 182 -14.53 13.09 10.24
C PRO A 182 -13.99 13.07 11.68
N ALA A 183 -14.86 12.97 12.66
CA ALA A 183 -14.40 12.74 14.03
C ALA A 183 -13.62 11.43 14.13
N PRO A 184 -12.55 11.37 14.96
CA PRO A 184 -11.84 10.13 15.21
C PRO A 184 -12.80 9.04 15.68
N LYS A 185 -12.69 7.85 15.13
CA LYS A 185 -13.44 6.71 15.66
C LYS A 185 -12.95 6.41 17.07
N PRO A 186 -13.84 6.14 18.03
CA PRO A 186 -13.42 5.66 19.34
C PRO A 186 -12.47 4.48 19.15
N ALA A 187 -11.31 4.53 19.81
CA ALA A 187 -10.40 3.40 19.79
C ALA A 187 -11.18 2.17 20.20
N ALA A 188 -11.28 1.18 19.29
CA ALA A 188 -11.79 -0.11 19.68
C ALA A 188 -10.97 -0.57 20.88
N GLU A 189 -11.63 -0.75 22.02
CA GLU A 189 -11.02 -1.20 23.25
C GLU A 189 -10.23 -2.47 22.91
N LYS A 190 -8.91 -2.37 23.02
CA LYS A 190 -8.01 -3.51 22.86
C LYS A 190 -8.52 -4.55 23.85
N PRO A 191 -8.82 -5.80 23.44
CA PRO A 191 -9.22 -6.83 24.40
C PRO A 191 -8.20 -6.80 25.53
N ALA A 192 -8.67 -6.58 26.74
CA ALA A 192 -7.85 -6.61 27.93
C ALA A 192 -7.10 -7.96 27.93
N ALA A 193 -5.78 -7.90 27.81
CA ALA A 193 -4.96 -9.09 27.94
C ALA A 193 -5.29 -9.71 29.28
N ASP A 194 -5.72 -10.95 29.22
CA ASP A 194 -6.01 -11.86 30.32
C ASP A 194 -4.96 -11.69 31.42
N LYS A 195 -5.40 -11.19 32.57
CA LYS A 195 -4.61 -11.13 33.79
C LYS A 195 -4.52 -12.55 34.28
N PRO A 196 -3.35 -13.16 34.46
CA PRO A 196 -3.27 -14.50 35.02
C PRO A 196 -3.91 -14.49 36.40
N ALA A 197 -4.90 -15.35 36.59
CA ALA A 197 -5.50 -15.64 37.90
C ALA A 197 -4.41 -16.11 38.84
N ALA A 198 -4.18 -15.33 39.90
CA ALA A 198 -3.34 -15.77 41.02
C ALA A 198 -4.02 -16.94 41.72
N ASP A 199 -3.29 -17.99 41.79
CA ASP A 199 -3.54 -19.27 42.44
C ASP A 199 -4.08 -19.08 43.87
N ALA A 200 -5.28 -19.58 44.12
CA ALA A 200 -5.88 -19.64 45.44
C ALA A 200 -5.31 -20.82 46.19
N ALA A 201 -4.33 -20.59 47.04
CA ALA A 201 -3.89 -21.56 48.01
C ALA A 201 -4.91 -21.69 49.16
N LYS A 202 -5.40 -22.88 49.33
CA LYS A 202 -6.31 -23.44 50.32
C LYS A 202 -5.75 -23.32 51.75
N PRO A 203 -6.59 -23.00 52.78
CA PRO A 203 -6.16 -23.01 54.19
C PRO A 203 -6.18 -24.43 54.78
N ALA A 204 -5.16 -24.77 55.51
CA ALA A 204 -5.14 -25.95 56.41
C ALA A 204 -5.23 -25.47 57.86
N ASP A 205 -6.30 -25.81 58.43
CA ASP A 205 -6.69 -26.37 59.75
C ASP A 205 -5.57 -26.58 60.78
N SER A 206 -5.83 -26.19 61.98
CA SER A 206 -5.66 -26.89 63.26
C SER A 206 -5.27 -26.04 64.48
N ALA A 207 -6.19 -26.09 65.39
CA ALA A 207 -5.97 -26.26 66.85
C ALA A 207 -5.80 -25.03 67.73
N LYS A 208 -6.86 -24.79 68.47
CA LYS A 208 -6.98 -24.26 69.84
C LYS A 208 -6.26 -25.19 70.82
N PRO A 209 -5.97 -24.90 72.17
CA PRO A 209 -6.66 -23.90 73.02
C PRO A 209 -5.79 -23.24 74.14
N ALA A 210 -6.47 -22.35 74.83
CA ALA A 210 -6.43 -22.09 76.30
C ALA A 210 -5.31 -21.22 76.91
N ALA A 211 -5.64 -20.17 77.48
CA ALA A 211 -5.87 -19.88 78.91
C ALA A 211 -5.63 -18.41 79.21
N GLU A 212 -6.65 -17.80 79.77
CA GLU A 212 -6.65 -16.65 80.68
C GLU A 212 -5.90 -17.04 81.97
N PRO A 213 -5.59 -16.20 82.97
CA PRO A 213 -6.17 -14.87 83.22
C PRO A 213 -5.21 -13.81 83.89
N ALA A 214 -5.77 -12.64 83.97
CA ALA A 214 -5.84 -11.80 85.20
C ALA A 214 -4.75 -10.85 85.64
N LYS A 215 -5.24 -9.60 85.91
CA LYS A 215 -4.92 -8.68 87.02
C LYS A 215 -3.64 -7.85 86.87
N THR A 216 -3.59 -6.63 87.12
CA THR A 216 -4.23 -5.61 87.97
C THR A 216 -3.37 -4.37 87.88
N ALA A 217 -4.06 -3.26 87.93
CA ALA A 217 -3.80 -2.08 88.71
C ALA A 217 -2.46 -1.31 88.66
N GLY A 218 -2.64 -0.06 88.50
CA GLY A 218 -1.74 1.08 88.74
C GLY A 218 -2.21 2.27 88.01
#